data_354071a48c307e934e9c33b13095e59b
#
_entry.id   354071a48c307e934e9c33b13095e59b
#
_cell.length_a   1.000
_cell.length_b   1.000
_cell.length_c   1.000
_cell.angle_alpha   90.00
_cell.angle_beta   90.00
_cell.angle_gamma   90.00
#
_symmetry.space_group_name_H-M   'P 1'
#
loop_
_entity.id
_entity.type
_entity.pdbx_description
1 polymer ?
#
loop_
_entity_poly.entity_id
_entity_poly.type
_entity_poly.pdbx_seq_one_letter_code
_entity_poly.pdbx_strand_id
1 'polypeptide(L)'
;MKKLSYFLFTALAALAMIFSLLGTVTAFATTEQTYDIVLTKVKLSEDSLKNFPKGEGKDSYTGAKLDSGTYFGTEDTLPGVFFKVYQYSDSAADHIGAAAQGTVVEGQTDSKGQITFKGLREGKYIIVEDKTKSTIAGKEELANSKAVPVVVELPVYKAEGGTFTTGADALYVYPKNTVDKPSIDKVVSEDAKHDTALVGETKTFKVTSTMPEGIKDYKVLKFTDKFSAGLTYTGKLVVKNGATDVDPSNYSTTGTDPVGTKGAAISIAFNEDYIKTLNPKDVITITYDAVINEEAVMGAANPNDVKLTYGTNPDSTKEVKPNETPELHTGGAKFEKIDKATSAKLAGAKFVVTNEAGDKYLKQTAASGTTPAKNEWVANKADATVFTSAADGTFEVKGLPYGVKGNDNATGETKYKLVEVEAPTGYALLQQPVEFTISSTTYTGGINQVNNNKVTIPQTGGIGSALVIAAGVLVVGLGFIAKRRSAK
;
A
#
# COMPACT_ATOMS: atom_id res chain seq x y z
N MET A 1 -17.36 -22.53 99.07
CA MET A 1 -16.55 -21.83 98.12
C MET A 1 -15.02 -22.17 98.15
N LYS A 2 -14.48 -22.62 99.26
CA LYS A 2 -13.05 -23.01 99.38
C LYS A 2 -12.66 -24.36 98.72
N LYS A 3 -13.59 -25.28 98.52
CA LYS A 3 -13.33 -26.60 97.95
C LYS A 3 -13.34 -26.57 96.39
N LEU A 4 -13.95 -25.58 95.77
CA LEU A 4 -14.00 -25.47 94.28
C LEU A 4 -12.70 -24.84 93.72
N SER A 5 -12.04 -23.99 94.50
CA SER A 5 -10.78 -23.36 94.06
C SER A 5 -9.60 -24.34 94.06
N TYR A 6 -9.55 -25.35 94.92
CA TYR A 6 -8.54 -26.38 94.95
C TYR A 6 -8.61 -27.34 93.69
N PHE A 7 -9.87 -27.63 93.28
CA PHE A 7 -10.05 -28.50 92.14
C PHE A 7 -9.65 -27.79 90.81
N LEU A 8 -9.86 -26.47 90.72
CA LEU A 8 -9.46 -25.72 89.57
C LEU A 8 -7.89 -25.55 89.46
N PHE A 9 -7.22 -25.38 90.60
CA PHE A 9 -5.76 -25.25 90.63
C PHE A 9 -5.08 -26.58 90.35
N THR A 10 -5.59 -27.72 90.78
CA THR A 10 -5.03 -29.04 90.49
C THR A 10 -5.26 -29.44 89.05
N ALA A 11 -6.40 -29.06 88.43
CA ALA A 11 -6.67 -29.30 87.00
C ALA A 11 -5.81 -28.45 86.12
N LEU A 12 -5.54 -27.19 86.50
CA LEU A 12 -4.64 -26.31 85.73
C LEU A 12 -3.17 -26.75 85.86
N ALA A 13 -2.73 -27.26 87.04
CA ALA A 13 -1.36 -27.80 87.22
C ALA A 13 -1.19 -29.14 86.50
N ALA A 14 -2.19 -29.99 86.42
CA ALA A 14 -2.19 -31.20 85.63
C ALA A 14 -2.15 -30.92 84.09
N LEU A 15 -2.85 -29.89 83.65
CA LEU A 15 -2.80 -29.46 82.24
C LEU A 15 -1.45 -28.84 81.87
N ALA A 16 -0.84 -28.10 82.81
CA ALA A 16 0.53 -27.55 82.60
C ALA A 16 1.62 -28.63 82.58
N MET A 17 1.45 -29.72 83.34
CA MET A 17 2.37 -30.87 83.35
C MET A 17 2.20 -31.78 82.12
N ILE A 18 0.98 -31.85 81.56
CA ILE A 18 0.76 -32.56 80.27
C ILE A 18 1.40 -31.81 79.14
N PHE A 19 1.42 -30.47 79.12
CA PHE A 19 2.13 -29.67 78.13
C PHE A 19 3.65 -29.70 78.32
N SER A 20 4.21 -29.98 79.49
CA SER A 20 5.64 -30.12 79.74
C SER A 20 6.20 -31.54 79.51
N LEU A 21 5.32 -32.56 79.39
CA LEU A 21 5.69 -33.93 79.04
C LEU A 21 5.50 -34.25 77.53
N LEU A 22 4.75 -33.44 76.80
CA LEU A 22 4.84 -33.40 75.39
C LEU A 22 6.11 -32.65 75.04
N GLY A 23 7.20 -33.43 74.84
CA GLY A 23 8.49 -32.89 74.41
C GLY A 23 8.26 -31.81 73.37
N THR A 24 9.19 -30.84 73.36
CA THR A 24 9.21 -29.78 72.37
C THR A 24 8.67 -30.31 71.06
N VAL A 25 7.40 -29.98 70.74
CA VAL A 25 6.92 -30.04 69.37
C VAL A 25 7.82 -29.00 68.68
N THR A 26 8.97 -29.45 68.19
CA THR A 26 9.62 -28.74 67.12
C THR A 26 8.52 -28.65 66.06
N ALA A 27 7.90 -27.48 65.96
CA ALA A 27 7.19 -27.14 64.77
C ALA A 27 8.19 -27.36 63.65
N PHE A 28 8.18 -28.55 63.04
CA PHE A 28 8.75 -28.67 61.73
C PHE A 28 7.98 -27.66 60.92
N ALA A 29 8.54 -26.48 60.70
CA ALA A 29 8.13 -25.62 59.64
C ALA A 29 8.26 -26.52 58.42
N THR A 30 7.13 -27.11 58.01
CA THR A 30 7.04 -27.72 56.70
C THR A 30 7.37 -26.59 55.76
N THR A 31 8.59 -26.57 55.27
CA THR A 31 9.01 -25.67 54.22
C THR A 31 8.01 -25.93 53.10
N GLU A 32 7.07 -25.02 52.93
CA GLU A 32 6.10 -25.12 51.83
C GLU A 32 6.87 -25.40 50.53
N GLN A 33 6.51 -26.48 49.87
CA GLN A 33 7.16 -26.85 48.62
C GLN A 33 6.96 -25.70 47.62
N THR A 34 8.04 -25.25 47.02
CA THR A 34 8.00 -24.23 45.98
C THR A 34 8.52 -24.78 44.63
N TYR A 35 8.15 -24.12 43.58
CA TYR A 35 8.39 -24.53 42.21
C TYR A 35 9.03 -23.38 41.42
N ASP A 36 9.94 -23.72 40.52
CA ASP A 36 10.53 -22.77 39.57
C ASP A 36 10.04 -23.09 38.16
N ILE A 37 9.78 -22.04 37.37
CA ILE A 37 9.45 -22.15 35.94
C ILE A 37 10.53 -21.44 35.15
N VAL A 38 11.24 -22.14 34.30
CA VAL A 38 12.17 -21.59 33.31
C VAL A 38 11.45 -21.36 32.01
N LEU A 39 11.26 -20.09 31.66
CA LEU A 39 10.62 -19.70 30.41
C LEU A 39 11.73 -19.32 29.41
N THR A 40 11.69 -19.92 28.21
CA THR A 40 12.54 -19.53 27.08
C THR A 40 11.65 -18.98 25.97
N LYS A 41 11.82 -17.71 25.63
CA LYS A 41 11.10 -17.09 24.52
C LYS A 41 11.74 -17.44 23.21
N VAL A 42 10.98 -18.09 22.31
CA VAL A 42 11.45 -18.54 21.00
C VAL A 42 10.84 -17.67 19.89
N LYS A 43 11.71 -17.26 18.96
CA LYS A 43 11.32 -16.60 17.72
C LYS A 43 11.13 -17.69 16.64
N LEU A 44 9.94 -17.77 16.06
CA LEU A 44 9.67 -18.63 14.91
C LEU A 44 9.51 -17.79 13.65
N SER A 45 10.23 -18.16 12.58
CA SER A 45 9.99 -17.61 11.24
C SER A 45 8.66 -18.12 10.66
N GLU A 46 8.14 -17.47 9.61
CA GLU A 46 6.95 -17.98 8.89
C GLU A 46 7.17 -19.39 8.35
N ASP A 47 8.38 -19.71 7.89
CA ASP A 47 8.72 -21.02 7.35
C ASP A 47 8.86 -22.07 8.45
N SER A 48 9.48 -21.72 9.57
CA SER A 48 9.56 -22.59 10.74
C SER A 48 8.18 -22.87 11.34
N LEU A 49 7.29 -21.87 11.32
CA LEU A 49 5.91 -22.05 11.78
C LEU A 49 5.12 -23.02 10.91
N LYS A 50 5.32 -23.01 9.57
CA LYS A 50 4.71 -23.97 8.64
C LYS A 50 5.20 -25.39 8.88
N ASN A 51 6.47 -25.53 9.28
CA ASN A 51 7.14 -26.80 9.52
C ASN A 51 7.21 -27.19 11.00
N PHE A 52 6.56 -26.41 11.90
CA PHE A 52 6.54 -26.71 13.31
C PHE A 52 6.04 -28.12 13.56
N PRO A 53 6.63 -28.86 14.51
CA PRO A 53 6.45 -30.30 14.58
C PRO A 53 4.97 -30.68 14.62
N LYS A 54 4.49 -31.17 13.50
CA LYS A 54 3.19 -31.79 13.35
C LYS A 54 3.45 -33.29 13.21
N GLY A 55 3.00 -34.07 14.15
CA GLY A 55 3.09 -35.52 14.05
C GLY A 55 3.28 -36.23 15.37
N GLU A 56 2.95 -37.51 15.39
CA GLU A 56 3.03 -38.37 16.58
C GLU A 56 4.36 -38.22 17.33
N GLY A 57 4.30 -37.91 18.62
CA GLY A 57 5.42 -37.81 19.52
C GLY A 57 6.14 -36.44 19.54
N LYS A 58 5.79 -35.51 18.65
CA LYS A 58 6.42 -34.16 18.63
C LYS A 58 5.58 -33.12 19.37
N ASP A 59 4.30 -33.37 19.56
CA ASP A 59 3.38 -32.47 20.28
C ASP A 59 3.30 -32.81 21.78
N SER A 60 3.93 -33.91 22.23
CA SER A 60 3.96 -34.35 23.63
C SER A 60 5.13 -33.70 24.37
N TYR A 61 5.03 -32.38 24.55
CA TYR A 61 5.95 -31.67 25.42
C TYR A 61 5.66 -32.05 26.90
N THR A 62 6.69 -32.56 27.59
CA THR A 62 6.57 -33.12 28.93
C THR A 62 6.90 -32.15 30.05
N GLY A 63 7.28 -30.91 29.78
CA GLY A 63 7.74 -29.95 30.81
C GLY A 63 9.25 -29.99 31.04
N ALA A 64 9.98 -30.96 30.51
CA ALA A 64 11.44 -31.07 30.63
C ALA A 64 12.18 -30.05 29.75
N LYS A 65 13.45 -29.79 30.06
CA LYS A 65 14.32 -28.96 29.22
C LYS A 65 14.46 -29.56 27.84
N LEU A 66 14.11 -28.78 26.82
CA LEU A 66 14.31 -29.15 25.42
C LEU A 66 15.67 -28.71 24.91
N ASP A 67 16.26 -29.49 24.01
CA ASP A 67 17.28 -28.99 23.12
C ASP A 67 16.60 -28.14 22.04
N SER A 68 16.68 -26.82 22.17
CA SER A 68 16.01 -25.88 21.31
C SER A 68 16.38 -26.04 19.83
N GLY A 69 17.63 -26.40 19.53
CA GLY A 69 18.09 -26.62 18.16
C GLY A 69 17.44 -27.82 17.49
N THR A 70 17.18 -28.90 18.25
CA THR A 70 16.51 -30.11 17.73
C THR A 70 14.99 -29.92 17.63
N TYR A 71 14.38 -29.18 18.56
CA TYR A 71 12.93 -29.07 18.66
C TYR A 71 12.36 -27.93 17.81
N PHE A 72 13.03 -26.75 17.82
CA PHE A 72 12.58 -25.53 17.11
C PHE A 72 13.37 -25.27 15.82
N GLY A 73 14.36 -26.09 15.49
CA GLY A 73 15.29 -25.86 14.38
C GLY A 73 16.37 -24.85 14.75
N THR A 74 16.83 -24.08 13.77
CA THR A 74 17.86 -23.03 13.93
C THR A 74 17.29 -21.70 14.42
N GLU A 75 16.09 -21.71 15.00
CA GLU A 75 15.40 -20.48 15.42
C GLU A 75 16.09 -19.87 16.65
N ASP A 76 16.13 -18.55 16.64
CA ASP A 76 16.73 -17.76 17.70
C ASP A 76 15.79 -17.61 18.90
N THR A 77 16.39 -17.45 20.06
CA THR A 77 15.68 -17.00 21.26
C THR A 77 15.60 -15.47 21.30
N LEU A 78 14.61 -14.93 22.01
CA LEU A 78 14.41 -13.47 22.11
C LEU A 78 14.81 -12.95 23.50
N PRO A 79 15.98 -12.28 23.63
CA PRO A 79 16.35 -11.53 24.81
C PRO A 79 15.51 -10.27 25.00
N GLY A 80 15.35 -9.81 26.25
CA GLY A 80 14.72 -8.52 26.56
C GLY A 80 13.19 -8.51 26.47
N VAL A 81 12.55 -9.68 26.39
CA VAL A 81 11.08 -9.80 26.42
C VAL A 81 10.62 -9.84 27.87
N PHE A 82 9.70 -8.94 28.23
CA PHE A 82 9.19 -8.85 29.60
C PHE A 82 7.98 -9.77 29.81
N PHE A 83 8.01 -10.53 30.92
CA PHE A 83 6.93 -11.40 31.34
C PHE A 83 6.54 -11.15 32.79
N LYS A 84 5.27 -11.42 33.12
CA LYS A 84 4.74 -11.38 34.46
C LYS A 84 3.83 -12.57 34.72
N VAL A 85 3.92 -13.14 35.94
CA VAL A 85 3.10 -14.26 36.41
C VAL A 85 1.97 -13.73 37.27
N TYR A 86 0.77 -14.20 36.98
CA TYR A 86 -0.42 -13.92 37.75
C TYR A 86 -1.08 -15.23 38.17
N GLN A 87 -1.88 -15.19 39.23
CA GLN A 87 -2.81 -16.27 39.53
C GLN A 87 -3.85 -16.35 38.43
N TYR A 88 -4.21 -17.56 38.05
CA TYR A 88 -5.25 -17.77 37.03
C TYR A 88 -6.63 -17.47 37.67
N SER A 89 -7.47 -16.73 36.97
CA SER A 89 -8.83 -16.39 37.41
C SER A 89 -9.87 -16.90 36.40
N ASP A 90 -10.76 -17.77 36.86
CA ASP A 90 -11.86 -18.23 36.00
C ASP A 90 -12.93 -17.15 35.75
N SER A 91 -12.98 -16.12 36.62
CA SER A 91 -13.98 -15.05 36.54
C SER A 91 -13.55 -13.87 35.64
N ALA A 92 -12.25 -13.73 35.33
CA ALA A 92 -11.75 -12.67 34.45
C ALA A 92 -11.77 -13.14 32.98
N ALA A 93 -12.19 -12.26 32.06
CA ALA A 93 -12.28 -12.58 30.64
C ALA A 93 -10.91 -12.90 30.01
N ASP A 94 -9.83 -12.30 30.54
CA ASP A 94 -8.45 -12.54 30.15
C ASP A 94 -7.75 -13.57 31.03
N HIS A 95 -8.47 -14.16 32.02
CA HIS A 95 -7.97 -15.07 33.02
C HIS A 95 -6.87 -14.53 33.93
N ILE A 96 -6.63 -13.20 33.95
CA ILE A 96 -5.61 -12.56 34.78
C ILE A 96 -6.21 -12.24 36.17
N GLY A 97 -5.67 -12.89 37.18
CA GLY A 97 -6.00 -12.65 38.58
C GLY A 97 -4.98 -11.74 39.26
N ALA A 98 -4.81 -11.93 40.58
CA ALA A 98 -3.80 -11.22 41.37
C ALA A 98 -2.38 -11.57 40.90
N ALA A 99 -1.40 -10.67 41.14
CA ALA A 99 0.02 -10.99 40.90
C ALA A 99 0.40 -12.24 41.72
N ALA A 100 1.16 -13.14 41.11
CA ALA A 100 1.64 -14.34 41.77
C ALA A 100 2.54 -13.99 42.97
N GLN A 101 2.53 -14.87 43.97
CA GLN A 101 3.44 -14.79 45.12
C GLN A 101 4.66 -15.68 44.83
N GLY A 102 5.86 -15.14 44.97
CA GLY A 102 7.09 -15.86 44.73
C GLY A 102 8.31 -14.94 44.89
N THR A 103 9.51 -15.50 44.78
CA THR A 103 10.76 -14.71 44.88
C THR A 103 11.05 -13.91 43.60
N VAL A 104 10.71 -14.49 42.45
CA VAL A 104 10.79 -13.83 41.13
C VAL A 104 9.50 -14.17 40.36
N VAL A 105 8.67 -13.17 40.12
CA VAL A 105 7.38 -13.33 39.46
C VAL A 105 7.22 -12.44 38.21
N GLU A 106 8.18 -11.59 37.93
CA GLU A 106 8.22 -10.77 36.72
C GLU A 106 9.68 -10.43 36.34
N GLY A 107 9.92 -10.09 35.08
CA GLY A 107 11.21 -9.64 34.57
C GLY A 107 11.37 -9.87 33.09
N GLN A 108 12.57 -9.56 32.58
CA GLN A 108 12.91 -9.72 31.18
C GLN A 108 13.74 -10.97 30.93
N THR A 109 13.61 -11.54 29.74
CA THR A 109 14.49 -12.62 29.28
C THR A 109 15.92 -12.12 29.16
N ASP A 110 16.87 -12.94 29.55
CA ASP A 110 18.33 -12.70 29.51
C ASP A 110 18.90 -12.82 28.08
N SER A 111 20.23 -12.77 27.96
CA SER A 111 20.94 -12.92 26.67
C SER A 111 20.69 -14.26 25.96
N LYS A 112 20.17 -15.26 26.65
CA LYS A 112 19.78 -16.57 26.10
C LYS A 112 18.27 -16.64 25.80
N GLY A 113 17.52 -15.53 25.93
CA GLY A 113 16.07 -15.49 25.80
C GLY A 113 15.33 -16.17 26.95
N GLN A 114 15.95 -16.32 28.14
CA GLN A 114 15.40 -17.05 29.27
C GLN A 114 15.07 -16.15 30.46
N ILE A 115 14.02 -16.49 31.20
CA ILE A 115 13.72 -15.97 32.52
C ILE A 115 13.29 -17.13 33.40
N THR A 116 13.73 -17.11 34.69
CA THR A 116 13.30 -18.09 35.68
C THR A 116 12.41 -17.41 36.71
N PHE A 117 11.13 -17.82 36.77
CA PHE A 117 10.23 -17.47 37.86
C PHE A 117 10.50 -18.41 39.02
N LYS A 118 10.64 -17.88 40.23
CA LYS A 118 11.13 -18.64 41.38
C LYS A 118 10.18 -18.55 42.57
N GLY A 119 10.12 -19.65 43.30
CA GLY A 119 9.43 -19.72 44.58
C GLY A 119 7.92 -19.65 44.49
N LEU A 120 7.36 -20.11 43.34
CA LEU A 120 5.92 -20.23 43.17
C LEU A 120 5.38 -21.38 44.04
N ARG A 121 4.20 -21.20 44.64
CA ARG A 121 3.52 -22.24 45.39
C ARG A 121 2.63 -23.09 44.49
N GLU A 122 2.03 -24.13 45.08
CA GLU A 122 0.97 -24.90 44.41
C GLU A 122 -0.19 -23.97 44.01
N GLY A 123 -0.70 -24.15 42.78
CA GLY A 123 -1.76 -23.34 42.23
C GLY A 123 -1.72 -23.21 40.69
N LYS A 124 -2.76 -22.62 40.17
CA LYS A 124 -2.88 -22.36 38.71
C LYS A 124 -2.45 -20.92 38.39
N TYR A 125 -1.61 -20.78 37.42
CA TYR A 125 -0.97 -19.52 37.03
C TYR A 125 -1.17 -19.23 35.54
N ILE A 126 -1.12 -17.94 35.20
CA ILE A 126 -1.04 -17.44 33.83
C ILE A 126 0.18 -16.53 33.69
N ILE A 127 1.04 -16.83 32.74
CA ILE A 127 2.25 -16.05 32.44
C ILE A 127 1.97 -15.21 31.21
N VAL A 128 2.05 -13.89 31.35
CA VAL A 128 1.66 -12.92 30.32
C VAL A 128 2.90 -12.16 29.85
N GLU A 129 3.05 -12.01 28.55
CA GLU A 129 4.05 -11.15 27.93
C GLU A 129 3.58 -9.69 27.95
N ASP A 130 4.44 -8.78 28.48
CA ASP A 130 4.21 -7.34 28.42
C ASP A 130 5.10 -6.70 27.33
N LYS A 131 4.52 -6.51 26.17
CA LYS A 131 5.22 -5.91 25.03
C LYS A 131 5.66 -4.47 25.27
N THR A 132 4.96 -3.74 26.14
CA THR A 132 5.27 -2.33 26.44
C THR A 132 6.53 -2.18 27.28
N LYS A 133 6.82 -3.17 28.15
CA LYS A 133 8.00 -3.21 29.00
C LYS A 133 9.18 -3.95 28.39
N SER A 134 9.00 -4.61 27.26
CA SER A 134 10.05 -5.33 26.57
C SER A 134 11.09 -4.37 25.95
N THR A 135 12.39 -4.72 26.07
CA THR A 135 13.53 -3.87 25.65
C THR A 135 14.33 -4.46 24.50
N ILE A 136 13.79 -5.46 23.78
CA ILE A 136 14.45 -6.04 22.62
C ILE A 136 14.83 -4.97 21.58
N ALA A 137 16.00 -5.12 20.99
CA ALA A 137 16.50 -4.18 19.98
C ALA A 137 15.51 -4.08 18.81
N GLY A 138 15.09 -2.84 18.51
CA GLY A 138 14.12 -2.56 17.43
C GLY A 138 12.68 -2.98 17.73
N LYS A 139 12.40 -3.76 18.75
CA LYS A 139 11.08 -4.33 19.11
C LYS A 139 10.28 -4.89 17.93
N GLU A 140 10.98 -5.17 16.85
CA GLU A 140 10.37 -5.53 15.56
C GLU A 140 9.67 -6.88 15.62
N GLU A 141 10.27 -7.83 16.33
CA GLU A 141 9.72 -9.16 16.54
C GLU A 141 8.42 -9.13 17.37
N LEU A 142 8.28 -8.14 18.26
CA LEU A 142 7.08 -7.99 19.08
C LEU A 142 5.97 -7.21 18.38
N ALA A 143 6.33 -6.29 17.47
CA ALA A 143 5.34 -5.46 16.76
C ALA A 143 4.34 -6.28 15.93
N ASN A 144 4.73 -7.48 15.50
CA ASN A 144 3.96 -8.36 14.62
C ASN A 144 3.52 -9.65 15.28
N SER A 145 3.69 -9.79 16.59
CA SER A 145 3.41 -11.06 17.24
C SER A 145 2.15 -11.00 18.08
N LYS A 146 1.42 -12.11 18.11
CA LYS A 146 0.38 -12.33 19.10
C LYS A 146 1.02 -12.89 20.37
N ALA A 147 0.88 -12.19 21.49
CA ALA A 147 1.24 -12.73 22.80
C ALA A 147 0.23 -13.78 23.20
N VAL A 148 0.63 -15.05 23.26
CA VAL A 148 -0.20 -16.13 23.78
C VAL A 148 0.23 -16.41 25.21
N PRO A 149 -0.61 -16.19 26.23
CA PRO A 149 -0.28 -16.49 27.61
C PRO A 149 -0.02 -17.98 27.81
N VAL A 150 0.91 -18.28 28.72
CA VAL A 150 1.17 -19.66 29.15
C VAL A 150 0.37 -19.94 30.41
N VAL A 151 -0.49 -20.94 30.40
CA VAL A 151 -1.22 -21.40 31.60
C VAL A 151 -0.52 -22.62 32.16
N VAL A 152 -0.21 -22.59 33.48
CA VAL A 152 0.48 -23.67 34.18
C VAL A 152 -0.26 -23.93 35.50
N GLU A 153 -0.47 -25.19 35.82
CA GLU A 153 -0.99 -25.64 37.13
C GLU A 153 0.12 -26.41 37.86
N LEU A 154 0.58 -25.88 38.99
CA LEU A 154 1.65 -26.47 39.79
C LEU A 154 1.03 -27.30 40.93
N PRO A 155 1.57 -28.47 41.26
CA PRO A 155 2.76 -29.10 40.67
C PRO A 155 2.46 -29.76 39.30
N VAL A 156 3.42 -29.69 38.39
CA VAL A 156 3.39 -30.47 37.14
C VAL A 156 4.07 -31.82 37.40
N TYR A 157 3.37 -32.91 37.08
CA TYR A 157 3.88 -34.26 37.25
C TYR A 157 4.72 -34.72 36.04
N LYS A 158 5.79 -35.46 36.32
CA LYS A 158 6.63 -36.09 35.29
C LYS A 158 6.07 -37.43 34.88
N ALA A 159 6.30 -37.83 33.64
CA ALA A 159 5.84 -39.11 33.10
C ALA A 159 6.46 -40.32 33.83
N GLU A 160 7.73 -40.16 34.27
CA GLU A 160 8.49 -41.16 35.03
C GLU A 160 8.17 -41.16 36.54
N GLY A 161 7.27 -40.30 37.00
CA GLY A 161 6.89 -40.13 38.39
C GLY A 161 7.59 -38.93 39.06
N GLY A 162 6.97 -38.45 40.16
CA GLY A 162 7.39 -37.23 40.83
C GLY A 162 6.91 -35.96 40.15
N THR A 163 7.40 -34.79 40.63
CA THR A 163 7.03 -33.46 40.11
C THR A 163 8.23 -32.68 39.69
N PHE A 164 8.07 -31.71 38.79
CA PHE A 164 9.05 -30.65 38.59
C PHE A 164 9.14 -29.81 39.86
N THR A 165 10.32 -29.35 40.25
CA THR A 165 10.54 -28.59 41.49
C THR A 165 11.36 -27.33 41.24
N THR A 166 12.59 -27.22 41.68
CA THR A 166 13.44 -26.04 41.58
C THR A 166 14.78 -26.35 40.95
N GLY A 167 15.49 -25.32 40.48
CA GLY A 167 16.87 -25.46 39.98
C GLY A 167 16.96 -26.31 38.71
N ALA A 168 17.77 -27.39 38.76
CA ALA A 168 17.96 -28.27 37.59
C ALA A 168 16.71 -29.07 37.24
N ASP A 169 15.77 -29.21 38.18
CA ASP A 169 14.53 -29.96 38.06
C ASP A 169 13.31 -29.06 37.86
N ALA A 170 13.53 -27.80 37.49
CA ALA A 170 12.46 -26.82 37.19
C ALA A 170 11.62 -27.22 35.98
N LEU A 171 10.40 -26.71 35.96
CA LEU A 171 9.54 -26.81 34.78
C LEU A 171 10.04 -25.86 33.68
N TYR A 172 10.17 -26.35 32.46
CA TYR A 172 10.54 -25.52 31.29
C TYR A 172 9.31 -25.23 30.44
N VAL A 173 9.15 -23.99 29.97
CA VAL A 173 8.08 -23.55 29.06
C VAL A 173 8.65 -22.71 27.93
N TYR A 174 8.07 -22.85 26.72
CA TYR A 174 8.59 -22.24 25.49
C TYR A 174 7.49 -21.48 24.74
N PRO A 175 7.09 -20.31 25.25
CA PRO A 175 6.12 -19.48 24.51
C PRO A 175 6.71 -19.00 23.20
N LYS A 176 5.90 -19.05 22.15
CA LYS A 176 6.26 -18.68 20.80
C LYS A 176 5.49 -17.44 20.40
N ASN A 177 6.11 -16.59 19.58
CA ASN A 177 5.40 -15.55 18.87
C ASN A 177 5.03 -16.09 17.47
N THR A 178 3.77 -15.98 17.11
CA THR A 178 3.37 -16.16 15.73
C THR A 178 3.57 -14.82 15.03
N VAL A 179 4.37 -14.84 13.96
CA VAL A 179 4.46 -13.68 13.06
C VAL A 179 3.11 -13.52 12.40
N ASP A 180 2.42 -12.46 12.76
CA ASP A 180 1.09 -12.17 12.26
C ASP A 180 1.06 -10.72 11.84
N LYS A 181 1.00 -10.49 10.53
CA LYS A 181 1.02 -9.15 9.95
C LYS A 181 -0.26 -8.92 9.12
N PRO A 182 -0.77 -7.69 9.06
CA PRO A 182 -1.86 -7.38 8.16
C PRO A 182 -1.39 -7.57 6.71
N SER A 183 -2.25 -8.05 5.85
CA SER A 183 -2.04 -7.95 4.42
C SER A 183 -2.37 -6.54 3.94
N ILE A 184 -1.87 -6.16 2.77
CA ILE A 184 -2.32 -4.97 2.07
C ILE A 184 -2.25 -5.20 0.57
N ASP A 185 -3.27 -4.75 -0.13
CA ASP A 185 -3.28 -4.66 -1.58
C ASP A 185 -3.94 -3.35 -2.02
N LYS A 186 -3.62 -2.91 -3.24
CA LYS A 186 -4.20 -1.71 -3.84
C LYS A 186 -4.40 -1.92 -5.33
N VAL A 187 -5.55 -1.46 -5.81
CA VAL A 187 -5.95 -1.55 -7.22
C VAL A 187 -6.54 -0.23 -7.69
N VAL A 188 -6.64 -0.07 -9.00
CA VAL A 188 -7.29 1.04 -9.68
C VAL A 188 -8.40 0.51 -10.57
N SER A 189 -9.49 1.28 -10.74
CA SER A 189 -10.57 0.98 -11.67
C SER A 189 -11.08 -0.47 -11.53
N GLU A 190 -11.66 -0.79 -10.37
CA GLU A 190 -12.09 -2.12 -9.91
C GLU A 190 -10.93 -2.98 -9.41
N ASP A 191 -10.36 -3.86 -10.21
CA ASP A 191 -9.35 -4.83 -9.76
C ASP A 191 -8.05 -4.80 -10.58
N ALA A 192 -7.79 -3.71 -11.33
CA ALA A 192 -6.61 -3.56 -12.16
C ALA A 192 -5.40 -3.00 -11.39
N LYS A 193 -4.20 -3.41 -11.79
CA LYS A 193 -2.95 -2.77 -11.36
C LYS A 193 -2.55 -1.66 -12.32
N HIS A 194 -2.93 -1.77 -13.58
CA HIS A 194 -2.65 -0.78 -14.62
C HIS A 194 -3.96 -0.33 -15.27
N ASP A 195 -4.09 0.96 -15.53
CA ASP A 195 -5.18 1.50 -16.31
C ASP A 195 -4.70 2.69 -17.13
N THR A 196 -5.46 3.04 -18.14
CA THR A 196 -5.18 4.14 -19.05
C THR A 196 -6.25 5.22 -18.93
N ALA A 197 -5.86 6.49 -19.12
CA ALA A 197 -6.78 7.60 -18.89
C ALA A 197 -6.48 8.80 -19.79
N LEU A 198 -7.54 9.56 -20.13
CA LEU A 198 -7.41 10.95 -20.53
C LEU A 198 -6.94 11.82 -19.37
N VAL A 199 -6.10 12.81 -19.63
CA VAL A 199 -5.84 13.84 -18.61
C VAL A 199 -7.15 14.47 -18.17
N GLY A 200 -7.36 14.57 -16.84
CA GLY A 200 -8.60 15.03 -16.24
C GLY A 200 -9.68 13.95 -16.03
N GLU A 201 -9.42 12.71 -16.44
CA GLU A 201 -10.30 11.58 -16.16
C GLU A 201 -10.15 11.12 -14.72
N THR A 202 -11.29 10.92 -14.05
CA THR A 202 -11.33 10.42 -12.67
C THR A 202 -11.25 8.90 -12.65
N LYS A 203 -10.37 8.38 -11.81
CA LYS A 203 -10.25 6.94 -11.52
C LYS A 203 -10.41 6.70 -10.02
N THR A 204 -11.08 5.62 -9.68
CA THR A 204 -11.25 5.18 -8.28
C THR A 204 -10.14 4.22 -7.91
N PHE A 205 -9.46 4.50 -6.80
CA PHE A 205 -8.50 3.60 -6.18
C PHE A 205 -9.15 2.87 -5.01
N LYS A 206 -8.77 1.61 -4.81
CA LYS A 206 -9.24 0.76 -3.71
C LYS A 206 -8.05 0.11 -3.03
N VAL A 207 -7.89 0.38 -1.73
CA VAL A 207 -6.95 -0.30 -0.83
C VAL A 207 -7.72 -1.31 -0.01
N THR A 208 -7.20 -2.53 0.12
CA THR A 208 -7.74 -3.59 0.98
C THR A 208 -6.68 -4.08 1.94
N SER A 209 -7.07 -4.37 3.17
CA SER A 209 -6.18 -4.92 4.19
C SER A 209 -6.94 -5.92 5.05
N THR A 210 -6.42 -7.14 5.16
CA THR A 210 -6.97 -8.17 6.06
C THR A 210 -6.28 -8.10 7.40
N MET A 211 -7.09 -8.05 8.46
CA MET A 211 -6.61 -7.93 9.83
C MET A 211 -6.04 -9.25 10.34
N PRO A 212 -4.89 -9.19 11.04
CA PRO A 212 -4.23 -10.37 11.60
C PRO A 212 -4.88 -10.86 12.89
N GLU A 213 -4.49 -12.05 13.36
CA GLU A 213 -4.97 -12.65 14.61
C GLU A 213 -4.69 -11.76 15.85
N GLY A 214 -3.56 -11.04 15.86
CA GLY A 214 -3.17 -10.13 16.95
C GLY A 214 -3.70 -8.71 16.84
N ILE A 215 -4.67 -8.42 15.99
CA ILE A 215 -5.14 -7.04 15.72
C ILE A 215 -5.55 -6.28 16.98
N LYS A 216 -6.16 -6.94 17.96
CA LYS A 216 -6.62 -6.29 19.20
C LYS A 216 -5.47 -5.76 20.08
N ASP A 217 -4.26 -6.27 19.90
CA ASP A 217 -3.06 -5.81 20.59
C ASP A 217 -2.43 -4.57 19.92
N TYR A 218 -2.89 -4.18 18.73
CA TYR A 218 -2.32 -3.05 17.99
C TYR A 218 -2.77 -1.72 18.60
N LYS A 219 -1.81 -0.79 18.63
CA LYS A 219 -2.03 0.63 18.98
C LYS A 219 -1.87 1.54 17.78
N VAL A 220 -1.29 1.02 16.71
CA VAL A 220 -1.09 1.77 15.46
C VAL A 220 -1.61 0.94 14.30
N LEU A 221 -2.51 1.55 13.52
CA LEU A 221 -2.99 1.06 12.23
C LEU A 221 -3.22 2.28 11.34
N LYS A 222 -2.25 2.60 10.47
CA LYS A 222 -2.24 3.83 9.66
C LYS A 222 -1.90 3.53 8.22
N PHE A 223 -2.82 3.84 7.33
CA PHE A 223 -2.60 3.83 5.89
C PHE A 223 -2.03 5.18 5.46
N THR A 224 -0.99 5.17 4.66
CA THR A 224 -0.41 6.37 4.04
C THR A 224 -0.31 6.13 2.55
N ASP A 225 -0.95 6.96 1.78
CA ASP A 225 -1.07 6.91 0.33
C ASP A 225 -0.33 8.09 -0.28
N LYS A 226 0.56 7.83 -1.25
CA LYS A 226 1.38 8.85 -1.88
C LYS A 226 1.18 8.85 -3.39
N PHE A 227 0.62 9.92 -3.91
CA PHE A 227 0.42 10.16 -5.33
C PHE A 227 1.73 10.59 -6.01
N SER A 228 1.96 10.14 -7.25
CA SER A 228 2.93 10.79 -8.15
C SER A 228 2.47 12.21 -8.52
N ALA A 229 3.37 13.05 -9.03
CA ALA A 229 3.04 14.42 -9.44
C ALA A 229 1.90 14.47 -10.48
N GLY A 230 1.83 13.45 -11.36
CA GLY A 230 0.79 13.30 -12.37
C GLY A 230 -0.60 12.93 -11.86
N LEU A 231 -0.77 12.77 -10.55
CA LEU A 231 -2.05 12.40 -9.93
C LEU A 231 -2.50 13.46 -8.92
N THR A 232 -3.80 13.69 -8.84
CA THR A 232 -4.43 14.61 -7.90
C THR A 232 -5.58 13.94 -7.20
N TYR A 233 -5.55 13.91 -5.87
CA TYR A 233 -6.67 13.44 -5.05
C TYR A 233 -7.88 14.37 -5.21
N THR A 234 -9.07 13.81 -5.46
CA THR A 234 -10.30 14.58 -5.71
C THR A 234 -11.42 14.29 -4.72
N GLY A 235 -11.15 13.47 -3.69
CA GLY A 235 -12.10 13.21 -2.62
C GLY A 235 -12.79 11.86 -2.70
N LYS A 236 -14.06 11.81 -2.25
CA LYS A 236 -14.89 10.59 -2.14
C LYS A 236 -14.24 9.48 -1.32
N LEU A 237 -13.54 9.87 -0.24
CA LEU A 237 -12.96 8.89 0.69
C LEU A 237 -14.08 8.14 1.40
N VAL A 238 -14.06 6.82 1.28
CA VAL A 238 -14.93 5.89 2.00
C VAL A 238 -14.07 4.83 2.68
N VAL A 239 -14.32 4.59 3.95
CA VAL A 239 -13.65 3.55 4.75
C VAL A 239 -14.70 2.54 5.22
N LYS A 240 -14.46 1.26 4.97
CA LYS A 240 -15.35 0.17 5.36
C LYS A 240 -14.62 -0.92 6.13
N ASN A 241 -15.35 -1.60 7.02
CA ASN A 241 -15.00 -2.91 7.57
C ASN A 241 -15.99 -3.94 7.02
N GLY A 242 -15.52 -4.81 6.15
CA GLY A 242 -16.39 -5.66 5.35
C GLY A 242 -17.37 -4.83 4.51
N ALA A 243 -18.68 -5.02 4.73
CA ALA A 243 -19.73 -4.26 4.05
C ALA A 243 -20.15 -2.98 4.78
N THR A 244 -19.71 -2.76 6.03
CA THR A 244 -20.18 -1.68 6.91
C THR A 244 -19.26 -0.47 6.81
N ASP A 245 -19.83 0.72 6.67
CA ASP A 245 -19.08 1.97 6.72
C ASP A 245 -18.51 2.20 8.13
N VAL A 246 -17.24 2.59 8.20
CA VAL A 246 -16.59 2.97 9.46
C VAL A 246 -16.93 4.43 9.75
N ASP A 247 -17.49 4.69 10.93
CA ASP A 247 -17.79 6.06 11.35
C ASP A 247 -16.51 6.92 11.34
N PRO A 248 -16.54 8.13 10.75
CA PRO A 248 -15.39 9.02 10.68
C PRO A 248 -14.76 9.38 12.03
N SER A 249 -15.51 9.28 13.14
CA SER A 249 -14.96 9.48 14.49
C SER A 249 -13.96 8.39 14.91
N ASN A 250 -13.92 7.26 14.22
CA ASN A 250 -13.04 6.13 14.52
C ASN A 250 -11.65 6.22 13.87
N TYR A 251 -11.42 7.23 13.04
CA TYR A 251 -10.12 7.47 12.41
C TYR A 251 -9.88 8.97 12.19
N SER A 252 -8.62 9.34 12.04
CA SER A 252 -8.21 10.67 11.61
C SER A 252 -7.63 10.63 10.20
N THR A 253 -7.77 11.73 9.48
CA THR A 253 -7.21 11.87 8.13
C THR A 253 -6.26 13.04 8.04
N THR A 254 -5.25 12.96 7.17
CA THR A 254 -4.39 14.10 6.81
C THR A 254 -4.20 14.12 5.30
N GLY A 255 -4.03 15.31 4.72
CA GLY A 255 -3.85 15.49 3.29
C GLY A 255 -5.12 15.30 2.43
N THR A 256 -6.27 15.08 3.07
CA THR A 256 -7.56 14.93 2.38
C THR A 256 -8.25 16.28 2.14
N ASP A 257 -7.79 17.35 2.80
CA ASP A 257 -8.25 18.71 2.64
C ASP A 257 -7.04 19.67 2.67
N PRO A 258 -6.88 20.58 1.69
CA PRO A 258 -7.75 20.75 0.52
C PRO A 258 -7.55 19.64 -0.52
N VAL A 259 -8.64 19.24 -1.16
CA VAL A 259 -8.58 18.42 -2.38
C VAL A 259 -7.89 19.21 -3.51
N GLY A 260 -7.35 18.51 -4.52
CA GLY A 260 -6.77 19.14 -5.70
C GLY A 260 -5.28 19.44 -5.60
N THR A 261 -4.59 19.03 -4.54
CA THR A 261 -3.13 19.13 -4.46
C THR A 261 -2.48 18.01 -5.25
N LYS A 262 -1.67 18.36 -6.25
CA LYS A 262 -0.93 17.42 -7.10
C LYS A 262 0.17 16.74 -6.32
N GLY A 263 0.32 15.44 -6.52
CA GLY A 263 1.37 14.63 -5.89
C GLY A 263 1.30 14.60 -4.36
N ALA A 264 0.15 14.95 -3.76
CA ALA A 264 -0.03 14.97 -2.32
C ALA A 264 0.01 13.55 -1.72
N ALA A 265 0.22 13.48 -0.42
CA ALA A 265 0.00 12.26 0.34
C ALA A 265 -1.26 12.42 1.19
N ILE A 266 -2.07 11.37 1.28
CA ILE A 266 -3.18 11.27 2.23
C ILE A 266 -2.87 10.19 3.26
N SER A 267 -3.39 10.33 4.47
CA SER A 267 -3.32 9.24 5.43
C SER A 267 -4.62 9.06 6.20
N ILE A 268 -4.88 7.83 6.59
CA ILE A 268 -6.00 7.40 7.42
C ILE A 268 -5.41 6.64 8.61
N ALA A 269 -5.55 7.18 9.82
CA ALA A 269 -5.04 6.58 11.05
C ALA A 269 -6.21 6.22 11.97
N PHE A 270 -6.38 4.93 12.26
CA PHE A 270 -7.44 4.45 13.13
C PHE A 270 -7.13 4.74 14.60
N ASN A 271 -8.17 5.04 15.38
CA ASN A 271 -8.06 5.23 16.83
C ASN A 271 -7.84 3.88 17.53
N GLU A 272 -7.05 3.86 18.61
CA GLU A 272 -6.76 2.64 19.36
C GLU A 272 -8.03 1.93 19.85
N ASP A 273 -9.04 2.68 20.28
CA ASP A 273 -10.30 2.11 20.76
C ASP A 273 -11.06 1.41 19.63
N TYR A 274 -11.04 1.95 18.41
CA TYR A 274 -11.63 1.26 17.26
C TYR A 274 -10.82 0.02 16.86
N ILE A 275 -9.48 0.09 16.88
CA ILE A 275 -8.62 -1.08 16.59
C ILE A 275 -8.96 -2.26 17.49
N LYS A 276 -9.24 -2.03 18.78
CA LYS A 276 -9.66 -3.08 19.74
C LYS A 276 -10.98 -3.74 19.39
N THR A 277 -11.85 -3.08 18.62
CA THR A 277 -13.13 -3.66 18.16
C THR A 277 -12.99 -4.57 16.95
N LEU A 278 -11.86 -4.46 16.22
CA LEU A 278 -11.59 -5.28 15.06
C LEU A 278 -11.37 -6.74 15.43
N ASN A 279 -11.76 -7.63 14.55
CA ASN A 279 -11.57 -9.07 14.73
C ASN A 279 -10.54 -9.59 13.72
N PRO A 280 -9.88 -10.71 14.03
CA PRO A 280 -9.10 -11.45 13.04
C PRO A 280 -9.89 -11.69 11.76
N LYS A 281 -9.23 -11.49 10.61
CA LYS A 281 -9.80 -11.64 9.24
C LYS A 281 -10.81 -10.56 8.83
N ASP A 282 -11.09 -9.56 9.67
CA ASP A 282 -11.80 -8.37 9.20
C ASP A 282 -11.04 -7.76 8.02
N VAL A 283 -11.79 -7.27 7.02
CA VAL A 283 -11.22 -6.63 5.83
C VAL A 283 -11.55 -5.16 5.83
N ILE A 284 -10.52 -4.34 6.06
CA ILE A 284 -10.63 -2.89 5.89
C ILE A 284 -10.47 -2.56 4.41
N THR A 285 -11.44 -1.82 3.88
CA THR A 285 -11.43 -1.30 2.50
C THR A 285 -11.47 0.21 2.53
N ILE A 286 -10.55 0.85 1.81
CA ILE A 286 -10.47 2.30 1.65
C ILE A 286 -10.60 2.60 0.16
N THR A 287 -11.60 3.38 -0.23
CA THR A 287 -11.78 3.84 -1.61
C THR A 287 -11.76 5.35 -1.67
N TYR A 288 -11.23 5.89 -2.75
CA TYR A 288 -11.21 7.32 -3.03
C TYR A 288 -11.00 7.58 -4.53
N ASP A 289 -11.33 8.79 -4.97
CA ASP A 289 -11.14 9.21 -6.35
C ASP A 289 -9.88 10.07 -6.51
N ALA A 290 -9.20 9.89 -7.64
CA ALA A 290 -8.12 10.75 -8.11
C ALA A 290 -8.20 10.95 -9.63
N VAL A 291 -7.69 12.08 -10.11
CA VAL A 291 -7.57 12.37 -11.53
C VAL A 291 -6.11 12.28 -11.97
N ILE A 292 -5.89 11.85 -13.20
CA ILE A 292 -4.61 12.05 -13.87
C ILE A 292 -4.54 13.50 -14.36
N ASN A 293 -3.53 14.24 -13.95
CA ASN A 293 -3.41 15.68 -14.21
C ASN A 293 -2.38 15.99 -15.32
N GLU A 294 -2.19 17.26 -15.64
CA GLU A 294 -1.31 17.73 -16.70
C GLU A 294 0.20 17.53 -16.43
N GLU A 295 0.59 17.19 -15.18
CA GLU A 295 1.98 16.84 -14.83
C GLU A 295 2.28 15.35 -15.03
N ALA A 296 1.29 14.59 -15.51
CA ALA A 296 1.48 13.18 -15.82
C ALA A 296 2.62 12.97 -16.84
N VAL A 297 3.45 11.99 -16.59
CA VAL A 297 4.53 11.62 -17.48
C VAL A 297 3.95 10.87 -18.68
N MET A 298 4.07 11.47 -19.88
CA MET A 298 3.55 10.87 -21.10
C MET A 298 4.32 9.60 -21.49
N GLY A 299 3.60 8.50 -21.68
CA GLY A 299 4.18 7.21 -22.05
C GLY A 299 4.84 6.43 -20.90
N ALA A 300 4.78 6.94 -19.67
CA ALA A 300 5.34 6.26 -18.51
C ALA A 300 4.32 6.08 -17.40
N ALA A 301 4.69 5.31 -16.39
CA ALA A 301 3.89 5.08 -15.20
C ALA A 301 3.66 6.37 -14.39
N ASN A 302 2.43 6.58 -13.95
CA ASN A 302 2.06 7.55 -12.93
C ASN A 302 1.55 6.78 -11.72
N PRO A 303 2.47 6.33 -10.82
CA PRO A 303 2.14 5.42 -9.74
C PRO A 303 1.37 6.11 -8.61
N ASN A 304 0.61 5.30 -7.88
CA ASN A 304 -0.06 5.67 -6.65
C ASN A 304 0.30 4.70 -5.54
N ASP A 305 1.32 5.02 -4.76
CA ASP A 305 1.84 4.20 -3.68
C ASP A 305 0.91 4.17 -2.47
N VAL A 306 0.96 3.04 -1.73
CA VAL A 306 0.37 2.94 -0.40
C VAL A 306 1.26 2.14 0.53
N LYS A 307 1.27 2.50 1.80
CA LYS A 307 1.86 1.71 2.88
C LYS A 307 0.93 1.65 4.08
N LEU A 308 0.96 0.54 4.77
CA LEU A 308 0.31 0.35 6.05
C LEU A 308 1.37 0.29 7.15
N THR A 309 1.31 1.26 8.06
CA THR A 309 2.12 1.30 9.28
C THR A 309 1.29 0.71 10.42
N TYR A 310 1.84 -0.26 11.15
CA TYR A 310 1.13 -0.99 12.20
C TYR A 310 2.05 -1.39 13.34
N GLY A 311 1.50 -1.66 14.51
CA GLY A 311 2.27 -2.15 15.64
C GLY A 311 1.54 -2.06 16.98
N THR A 312 2.08 -2.78 17.96
CA THR A 312 1.59 -2.82 19.35
C THR A 312 2.19 -1.71 20.21
N ASN A 313 3.21 -1.01 19.70
CA ASN A 313 3.88 0.10 20.37
C ASN A 313 4.06 1.26 19.38
N PRO A 314 3.54 2.47 19.69
CA PRO A 314 3.71 3.65 18.82
C PRO A 314 5.17 4.02 18.51
N ASP A 315 6.10 3.75 19.45
CA ASP A 315 7.52 4.07 19.29
C ASP A 315 8.28 3.02 18.46
N SER A 316 7.63 1.89 18.12
CA SER A 316 8.23 0.80 17.35
C SER A 316 7.18 0.16 16.45
N THR A 317 7.04 0.71 15.25
CA THR A 317 6.08 0.26 14.25
C THR A 317 6.75 -0.43 13.08
N LYS A 318 6.00 -1.23 12.35
CA LYS A 318 6.40 -1.82 11.06
C LYS A 318 5.57 -1.29 9.92
N GLU A 319 6.07 -1.49 8.71
CA GLU A 319 5.41 -1.12 7.49
C GLU A 319 5.26 -2.32 6.57
N VAL A 320 4.13 -2.39 5.88
CA VAL A 320 3.88 -3.32 4.79
C VAL A 320 3.34 -2.57 3.59
N LYS A 321 3.73 -3.00 2.39
CA LYS A 321 3.28 -2.45 1.11
C LYS A 321 2.66 -3.54 0.26
N PRO A 322 1.81 -3.20 -0.72
CA PRO A 322 1.41 -4.12 -1.76
C PRO A 322 2.61 -4.69 -2.51
N ASN A 323 2.48 -5.89 -3.05
CA ASN A 323 3.51 -6.49 -3.89
C ASN A 323 3.69 -5.73 -5.22
N GLU A 324 2.64 -5.05 -5.67
CA GLU A 324 2.61 -4.27 -6.91
C GLU A 324 1.86 -2.96 -6.67
N THR A 325 2.47 -1.84 -7.10
CA THR A 325 1.88 -0.50 -7.03
C THR A 325 0.98 -0.26 -8.23
N PRO A 326 -0.28 0.16 -8.07
CA PRO A 326 -1.12 0.50 -9.21
C PRO A 326 -0.67 1.79 -9.89
N GLU A 327 -0.83 1.83 -11.22
CA GLU A 327 -0.34 2.88 -12.08
C GLU A 327 -1.41 3.33 -13.08
N LEU A 328 -1.42 4.64 -13.36
CA LEU A 328 -2.17 5.20 -14.48
C LEU A 328 -1.22 5.62 -15.61
N HIS A 329 -1.68 5.38 -16.82
CA HIS A 329 -0.93 5.69 -18.02
C HIS A 329 -1.69 6.68 -18.90
N THR A 330 -0.96 7.61 -19.49
CA THR A 330 -1.42 8.53 -20.52
C THR A 330 -0.28 8.84 -21.45
N GLY A 331 -0.56 9.13 -22.70
CA GLY A 331 0.46 9.34 -23.71
C GLY A 331 0.25 10.60 -24.52
N GLY A 332 1.11 10.77 -25.50
CA GLY A 332 1.07 11.89 -26.43
C GLY A 332 1.87 11.61 -27.69
N ALA A 333 1.78 12.53 -28.62
CA ALA A 333 2.56 12.53 -29.84
C ALA A 333 3.03 13.94 -30.20
N LYS A 334 4.21 14.03 -30.77
CA LYS A 334 4.78 15.25 -31.32
C LYS A 334 4.69 15.21 -32.85
N PHE A 335 4.42 16.35 -33.46
CA PHE A 335 4.23 16.50 -34.88
C PHE A 335 5.10 17.62 -35.42
N GLU A 336 5.45 17.48 -36.70
CA GLU A 336 6.17 18.46 -37.44
C GLU A 336 5.55 18.63 -38.81
N LYS A 337 5.11 19.84 -39.14
CA LYS A 337 4.51 20.21 -40.43
C LYS A 337 5.58 20.61 -41.41
N ILE A 338 5.65 19.93 -42.56
CA ILE A 338 6.67 20.17 -43.54
C ILE A 338 6.12 20.22 -44.96
N ASP A 339 6.87 20.92 -45.85
CA ASP A 339 6.69 20.84 -47.28
C ASP A 339 7.17 19.48 -47.80
N LYS A 340 6.33 18.78 -48.54
CA LYS A 340 6.65 17.42 -49.04
C LYS A 340 7.85 17.36 -49.97
N ALA A 341 8.10 18.42 -50.76
CA ALA A 341 9.14 18.44 -51.75
C ALA A 341 10.48 18.91 -51.18
N THR A 342 10.48 19.86 -50.26
CA THR A 342 11.68 20.54 -49.75
C THR A 342 12.02 20.23 -48.31
N SER A 343 11.13 19.58 -47.58
CA SER A 343 11.22 19.35 -46.14
C SER A 343 11.27 20.64 -45.28
N ALA A 344 10.94 21.80 -45.89
CA ALA A 344 10.89 23.08 -45.19
C ALA A 344 9.78 23.05 -44.13
N LYS A 345 10.01 23.62 -42.95
CA LYS A 345 9.08 23.72 -41.85
C LYS A 345 7.95 24.68 -42.18
N LEU A 346 6.70 24.31 -41.87
CA LEU A 346 5.52 25.06 -42.21
C LEU A 346 4.75 25.49 -40.95
N ALA A 347 4.69 26.80 -40.75
CA ALA A 347 3.89 27.42 -39.68
C ALA A 347 2.42 27.60 -40.09
N GLY A 348 1.53 27.69 -39.12
CA GLY A 348 0.13 28.14 -39.26
C GLY A 348 -0.83 27.07 -39.79
N ALA A 349 -0.41 25.83 -39.99
CA ALA A 349 -1.33 24.74 -40.24
C ALA A 349 -2.18 24.48 -38.99
N LYS A 350 -3.49 24.29 -39.14
CA LYS A 350 -4.39 24.01 -38.05
C LYS A 350 -4.99 22.62 -38.15
N PHE A 351 -5.02 21.93 -36.99
CA PHE A 351 -5.48 20.56 -36.86
C PHE A 351 -6.48 20.38 -35.74
N VAL A 352 -7.35 19.40 -35.90
CA VAL A 352 -8.11 18.80 -34.79
C VAL A 352 -7.78 17.32 -34.70
N VAL A 353 -7.89 16.75 -33.50
CA VAL A 353 -7.66 15.32 -33.25
C VAL A 353 -8.99 14.61 -33.10
N THR A 354 -9.12 13.42 -33.69
CA THR A 354 -10.29 12.56 -33.50
C THR A 354 -9.88 11.22 -32.90
N ASN A 355 -10.85 10.52 -32.31
CA ASN A 355 -10.71 9.11 -31.98
C ASN A 355 -10.49 8.27 -33.26
N GLU A 356 -10.20 6.98 -33.12
CA GLU A 356 -9.96 6.08 -34.25
C GLU A 356 -11.14 6.01 -35.22
N ALA A 357 -12.38 5.99 -34.70
CA ALA A 357 -13.59 5.98 -35.51
C ALA A 357 -13.77 7.27 -36.33
N GLY A 358 -13.23 8.41 -35.85
CA GLY A 358 -13.37 9.72 -36.51
C GLY A 358 -14.69 10.44 -36.22
N ASP A 359 -15.45 9.98 -35.23
CA ASP A 359 -16.80 10.49 -34.88
C ASP A 359 -16.78 11.42 -33.65
N LYS A 360 -15.66 11.51 -32.94
CA LYS A 360 -15.49 12.39 -31.77
C LYS A 360 -14.20 13.18 -31.88
N TYR A 361 -14.21 14.40 -31.38
CA TYR A 361 -13.09 15.35 -31.45
C TYR A 361 -12.53 15.63 -30.06
N LEU A 362 -11.22 15.75 -29.97
CA LEU A 362 -10.52 16.06 -28.72
C LEU A 362 -10.71 17.54 -28.35
N LYS A 363 -11.23 17.77 -27.15
CA LYS A 363 -11.23 19.08 -26.52
C LYS A 363 -10.30 19.05 -25.31
N GLN A 364 -9.38 20.00 -25.24
CA GLN A 364 -8.46 20.18 -24.10
C GLN A 364 -8.78 21.47 -23.38
N THR A 365 -8.97 21.42 -22.07
CA THR A 365 -9.15 22.57 -21.22
C THR A 365 -7.92 22.65 -20.30
N ALA A 366 -7.27 23.82 -20.25
CA ALA A 366 -6.10 24.03 -19.39
C ALA A 366 -6.49 24.01 -17.91
N ALA A 367 -5.54 23.67 -17.05
CA ALA A 367 -5.70 23.76 -15.61
C ALA A 367 -5.97 25.21 -15.17
N SER A 368 -6.81 25.40 -14.14
CA SER A 368 -7.13 26.71 -13.58
C SER A 368 -7.30 26.61 -12.06
N GLY A 369 -6.45 27.31 -11.30
CA GLY A 369 -6.43 27.23 -9.84
C GLY A 369 -6.20 25.81 -9.36
N THR A 370 -7.12 25.27 -8.58
CA THR A 370 -7.09 23.87 -8.08
C THR A 370 -7.75 22.85 -9.02
N THR A 371 -8.34 23.33 -10.14
CA THR A 371 -8.97 22.45 -11.15
C THR A 371 -7.90 21.95 -12.10
N PRO A 372 -7.64 20.64 -12.18
CA PRO A 372 -6.70 20.04 -13.14
C PRO A 372 -7.12 20.31 -14.59
N ALA A 373 -6.17 20.23 -15.51
CA ALA A 373 -6.48 20.21 -16.94
C ALA A 373 -7.42 19.03 -17.27
N LYS A 374 -8.22 19.20 -18.30
CA LYS A 374 -9.21 18.20 -18.71
C LYS A 374 -9.18 17.98 -20.22
N ASN A 375 -9.03 16.75 -20.62
CA ASN A 375 -9.26 16.27 -21.98
C ASN A 375 -10.60 15.56 -22.04
N GLU A 376 -11.39 15.83 -23.07
CA GLU A 376 -12.69 15.17 -23.29
C GLU A 376 -12.97 14.97 -24.79
N TRP A 377 -13.80 13.99 -25.09
CA TRP A 377 -14.26 13.74 -26.44
C TRP A 377 -15.60 14.45 -26.66
N VAL A 378 -15.66 15.39 -27.62
CA VAL A 378 -16.87 16.14 -28.00
C VAL A 378 -17.37 15.69 -29.37
N ALA A 379 -18.69 15.79 -29.59
CA ALA A 379 -19.31 15.37 -30.85
C ALA A 379 -19.11 16.40 -31.95
N ASN A 380 -19.11 17.71 -31.61
CA ASN A 380 -19.02 18.76 -32.61
C ASN A 380 -17.58 19.17 -32.84
N LYS A 381 -17.16 19.21 -34.09
CA LYS A 381 -15.84 19.69 -34.51
C LYS A 381 -15.56 21.15 -34.06
N ALA A 382 -16.58 21.98 -33.99
CA ALA A 382 -16.47 23.36 -33.58
C ALA A 382 -16.02 23.55 -32.10
N ASP A 383 -16.27 22.52 -31.26
CA ASP A 383 -15.92 22.52 -29.84
C ASP A 383 -14.53 21.93 -29.59
N ALA A 384 -13.86 21.41 -30.65
CA ALA A 384 -12.57 20.78 -30.56
C ALA A 384 -11.44 21.77 -30.32
N THR A 385 -10.39 21.31 -29.65
CA THR A 385 -9.13 22.06 -29.57
C THR A 385 -8.45 22.10 -30.93
N VAL A 386 -8.08 23.31 -31.38
CA VAL A 386 -7.32 23.53 -32.60
C VAL A 386 -5.82 23.57 -32.25
N PHE A 387 -5.07 22.63 -32.79
CA PHE A 387 -3.60 22.57 -32.69
C PHE A 387 -3.00 23.30 -33.88
N THR A 388 -2.12 24.27 -33.62
CA THR A 388 -1.52 25.08 -34.69
C THR A 388 -0.01 24.82 -34.77
N SER A 389 0.52 24.55 -35.95
CA SER A 389 1.98 24.40 -36.15
C SER A 389 2.69 25.72 -35.88
N ALA A 390 3.73 25.69 -35.05
CA ALA A 390 4.56 26.84 -34.65
C ALA A 390 5.50 27.27 -35.84
N ALA A 391 6.32 28.29 -35.61
CA ALA A 391 7.26 28.83 -36.60
C ALA A 391 8.26 27.76 -37.09
N ASP A 392 8.61 26.82 -36.25
CA ASP A 392 9.48 25.67 -36.54
C ASP A 392 8.70 24.45 -37.11
N GLY A 393 7.41 24.61 -37.38
CA GLY A 393 6.53 23.57 -37.89
C GLY A 393 6.00 22.63 -36.81
N THR A 394 6.42 22.75 -35.54
CA THR A 394 6.08 21.78 -34.49
C THR A 394 4.75 22.07 -33.81
N PHE A 395 4.10 21.01 -33.30
CA PHE A 395 3.01 21.03 -32.33
C PHE A 395 2.94 19.67 -31.63
N GLU A 396 2.20 19.60 -30.51
CA GLU A 396 2.08 18.36 -29.75
C GLU A 396 0.64 18.12 -29.26
N VAL A 397 0.32 16.85 -29.06
CA VAL A 397 -0.92 16.39 -28.45
C VAL A 397 -0.57 15.54 -27.24
N LYS A 398 -1.13 15.86 -26.09
CA LYS A 398 -0.84 15.18 -24.82
C LYS A 398 -2.09 14.68 -24.13
N GLY A 399 -1.92 13.71 -23.22
CA GLY A 399 -2.96 13.28 -22.31
C GLY A 399 -4.03 12.42 -22.95
N LEU A 400 -3.65 11.58 -23.91
CA LEU A 400 -4.50 10.59 -24.51
C LEU A 400 -4.21 9.19 -23.98
N PRO A 401 -5.24 8.36 -23.73
CA PRO A 401 -5.04 6.97 -23.30
C PRO A 401 -4.36 6.14 -24.38
N TYR A 402 -3.65 5.10 -23.97
CA TYR A 402 -3.10 4.08 -24.87
C TYR A 402 -3.15 2.71 -24.20
N GLY A 403 -3.26 1.64 -25.01
CA GLY A 403 -3.48 0.30 -24.51
C GLY A 403 -4.88 0.10 -23.95
N VAL A 404 -5.05 -0.91 -23.09
CA VAL A 404 -6.32 -1.27 -22.45
C VAL A 404 -6.16 -1.43 -20.94
N LYS A 405 -7.23 -1.22 -20.21
CA LYS A 405 -7.30 -1.44 -18.77
C LYS A 405 -6.80 -2.84 -18.40
N GLY A 406 -6.03 -2.94 -17.33
CA GLY A 406 -5.54 -4.20 -16.79
C GLY A 406 -4.40 -4.83 -17.59
N ASN A 407 -3.98 -4.22 -18.68
CA ASN A 407 -2.87 -4.69 -19.50
C ASN A 407 -1.55 -4.01 -19.11
N ASP A 408 -0.43 -4.69 -19.32
CA ASP A 408 0.88 -4.04 -19.25
C ASP A 408 0.99 -2.99 -20.36
N ASN A 409 0.86 -1.73 -19.99
CA ASN A 409 0.84 -0.62 -20.93
C ASN A 409 2.22 -0.33 -21.57
N ALA A 410 3.26 -1.10 -21.25
CA ALA A 410 4.55 -1.01 -21.93
C ALA A 410 4.46 -1.35 -23.42
N THR A 411 3.53 -2.21 -23.81
CA THR A 411 3.36 -2.70 -25.19
C THR A 411 2.05 -2.31 -25.85
N GLY A 412 1.10 -1.75 -25.08
CA GLY A 412 -0.21 -1.35 -25.60
C GLY A 412 -0.13 -0.10 -26.49
N GLU A 413 -1.05 0.00 -27.44
CA GLU A 413 -1.18 1.15 -28.32
C GLU A 413 -2.62 1.48 -28.63
N THR A 414 -2.91 2.75 -28.99
CA THR A 414 -4.22 3.23 -29.42
C THR A 414 -4.07 4.16 -30.60
N LYS A 415 -4.93 3.98 -31.62
CA LYS A 415 -4.92 4.78 -32.84
C LYS A 415 -5.83 5.99 -32.74
N TYR A 416 -5.37 7.08 -33.33
CA TYR A 416 -6.06 8.35 -33.43
C TYR A 416 -5.89 8.93 -34.82
N LYS A 417 -6.63 10.00 -35.17
CA LYS A 417 -6.53 10.68 -36.45
C LYS A 417 -6.31 12.18 -36.24
N LEU A 418 -5.44 12.74 -37.04
CA LEU A 418 -5.16 14.17 -37.15
C LEU A 418 -5.82 14.70 -38.42
N VAL A 419 -6.77 15.63 -38.27
CA VAL A 419 -7.54 16.22 -39.38
C VAL A 419 -7.05 17.66 -39.58
N GLU A 420 -6.47 17.96 -40.73
CA GLU A 420 -6.11 19.34 -41.09
C GLU A 420 -7.38 20.13 -41.39
N VAL A 421 -7.58 21.26 -40.72
CA VAL A 421 -8.75 22.14 -40.91
C VAL A 421 -8.38 23.44 -41.62
N GLU A 422 -7.10 23.81 -41.60
CA GLU A 422 -6.55 24.95 -42.35
C GLU A 422 -5.12 24.63 -42.76
N ALA A 423 -4.82 24.72 -44.05
CA ALA A 423 -3.48 24.49 -44.54
C ALA A 423 -2.59 25.76 -44.40
N PRO A 424 -1.26 25.63 -44.32
CA PRO A 424 -0.36 26.77 -44.40
C PRO A 424 -0.59 27.57 -45.67
N THR A 425 -0.34 28.88 -45.64
CA THR A 425 -0.50 29.77 -46.80
C THR A 425 0.33 29.27 -48.00
N GLY A 426 -0.34 29.06 -49.15
CA GLY A 426 0.26 28.56 -50.39
C GLY A 426 0.32 27.03 -50.50
N TYR A 427 -0.30 26.31 -49.56
CA TYR A 427 -0.34 24.83 -49.56
C TYR A 427 -1.77 24.31 -49.69
N ALA A 428 -1.91 23.12 -50.28
CA ALA A 428 -3.18 22.45 -50.41
C ALA A 428 -3.57 21.75 -49.12
N LEU A 429 -4.84 21.86 -48.72
CA LEU A 429 -5.42 21.16 -47.56
C LEU A 429 -5.32 19.64 -47.76
N LEU A 430 -4.98 18.92 -46.71
CA LEU A 430 -4.99 17.46 -46.71
C LEU A 430 -6.42 16.94 -46.92
N GLN A 431 -6.58 16.05 -47.90
CA GLN A 431 -7.88 15.47 -48.23
C GLN A 431 -8.28 14.32 -47.30
N GLN A 432 -7.32 13.68 -46.65
CA GLN A 432 -7.51 12.57 -45.76
C GLN A 432 -6.88 12.86 -44.42
N PRO A 433 -7.49 12.38 -43.29
CA PRO A 433 -6.87 12.43 -42.00
C PRO A 433 -5.51 11.69 -41.99
N VAL A 434 -4.59 12.15 -41.18
CA VAL A 434 -3.34 11.47 -40.89
C VAL A 434 -3.52 10.57 -39.66
N GLU A 435 -3.42 9.26 -39.84
CA GLU A 435 -3.44 8.33 -38.73
C GLU A 435 -2.15 8.42 -37.94
N PHE A 436 -2.27 8.35 -36.59
CA PHE A 436 -1.13 8.23 -35.68
C PHE A 436 -1.50 7.33 -34.52
N THR A 437 -0.47 6.76 -33.89
CA THR A 437 -0.61 5.84 -32.76
C THR A 437 0.00 6.47 -31.52
N ILE A 438 -0.62 6.25 -30.37
CA ILE A 438 -0.04 6.56 -29.06
C ILE A 438 0.27 5.25 -28.34
N SER A 439 1.49 5.18 -27.81
CA SER A 439 2.04 4.08 -27.01
C SER A 439 2.95 4.65 -25.92
N SER A 440 3.56 3.79 -25.12
CA SER A 440 4.58 4.18 -24.13
C SER A 440 5.77 4.96 -24.70
N THR A 441 6.09 4.80 -25.97
CA THR A 441 7.29 5.38 -26.60
C THR A 441 7.02 6.55 -27.54
N THR A 442 5.78 6.78 -27.97
CA THR A 442 5.48 7.75 -29.04
C THR A 442 5.82 9.20 -28.70
N TYR A 443 5.67 9.60 -27.44
CA TYR A 443 5.97 10.97 -27.03
C TYR A 443 7.47 11.27 -26.94
N THR A 444 8.28 10.26 -26.59
CA THR A 444 9.75 10.37 -26.43
C THR A 444 10.50 9.87 -27.65
N GLY A 445 9.89 9.03 -28.47
CA GLY A 445 10.54 8.26 -29.55
C GLY A 445 10.74 8.99 -30.85
N GLY A 446 10.17 10.19 -31.04
CA GLY A 446 10.38 10.94 -32.28
C GLY A 446 9.24 11.90 -32.61
N ILE A 447 9.33 12.49 -33.80
CA ILE A 447 8.36 13.47 -34.32
C ILE A 447 7.68 12.88 -35.55
N ASN A 448 6.35 12.89 -35.57
CA ASN A 448 5.55 12.48 -36.72
C ASN A 448 5.51 13.58 -37.77
N GLN A 449 6.02 13.32 -38.96
CA GLN A 449 6.01 14.29 -40.04
C GLN A 449 4.66 14.33 -40.77
N VAL A 450 4.10 15.54 -40.90
CA VAL A 450 2.84 15.78 -41.60
C VAL A 450 3.17 16.65 -42.86
N ASN A 451 2.98 16.04 -44.01
CA ASN A 451 3.43 16.64 -45.29
C ASN A 451 2.28 17.36 -46.01
N ASN A 452 2.50 18.59 -46.54
CA ASN A 452 1.60 19.23 -47.49
C ASN A 452 2.29 19.47 -48.82
N ASN A 453 1.49 19.48 -49.88
CA ASN A 453 1.92 19.86 -51.23
C ASN A 453 1.67 21.34 -51.47
N LYS A 454 2.65 22.02 -52.04
CA LYS A 454 2.47 23.42 -52.45
C LYS A 454 1.44 23.51 -53.57
N VAL A 455 0.57 24.52 -53.51
CA VAL A 455 -0.38 24.81 -54.60
C VAL A 455 0.44 25.32 -55.80
N THR A 456 0.50 24.52 -56.87
CA THR A 456 1.06 24.95 -58.16
C THR A 456 -0.05 25.33 -59.07
N ILE A 457 -0.21 26.62 -59.34
CA ILE A 457 -1.11 27.08 -60.42
C ILE A 457 -0.33 26.92 -61.72
N PRO A 458 -0.80 26.10 -62.69
CA PRO A 458 -0.16 26.04 -63.99
C PRO A 458 -0.12 27.45 -64.59
N GLN A 459 1.05 27.96 -64.92
CA GLN A 459 1.15 29.23 -65.67
C GLN A 459 0.70 28.99 -67.11
N THR A 460 -0.61 29.03 -67.30
CA THR A 460 -1.20 28.86 -68.63
C THR A 460 -1.27 30.17 -69.41
N GLY A 461 -0.23 31.02 -69.39
CA GLY A 461 -0.37 32.31 -70.06
C GLY A 461 0.88 33.06 -70.47
N GLY A 462 2.07 32.68 -69.98
CA GLY A 462 3.21 33.55 -70.12
C GLY A 462 3.92 33.51 -71.51
N ILE A 463 3.96 32.33 -72.12
CA ILE A 463 4.71 32.18 -73.43
C ILE A 463 3.72 32.11 -74.61
N GLY A 464 2.59 31.50 -74.47
CA GLY A 464 1.59 31.39 -75.52
C GLY A 464 0.99 32.73 -75.96
N SER A 465 0.68 33.61 -74.99
CA SER A 465 0.21 34.98 -75.34
C SER A 465 1.23 35.88 -75.94
N ALA A 466 2.51 35.77 -75.55
CA ALA A 466 3.59 36.53 -76.22
C ALA A 466 3.84 36.05 -77.66
N LEU A 467 3.77 34.73 -77.92
CA LEU A 467 3.87 34.16 -79.26
C LEU A 467 2.68 34.55 -80.14
N VAL A 468 1.45 34.55 -79.59
CA VAL A 468 0.23 34.98 -80.32
C VAL A 468 0.29 36.49 -80.65
N ILE A 469 0.72 37.31 -79.72
CA ILE A 469 0.94 38.77 -79.95
C ILE A 469 2.05 39.00 -80.99
N ALA A 470 3.19 38.33 -80.92
CA ALA A 470 4.25 38.42 -81.88
C ALA A 470 3.81 37.97 -83.32
N ALA A 471 3.07 36.86 -83.37
CA ALA A 471 2.50 36.40 -84.67
C ALA A 471 1.45 37.38 -85.22
N GLY A 472 0.58 37.94 -84.34
CA GLY A 472 -0.39 38.95 -84.74
C GLY A 472 0.27 40.24 -85.25
N VAL A 473 1.31 40.71 -84.62
CA VAL A 473 2.08 41.92 -85.08
C VAL A 473 2.78 41.64 -86.39
N LEU A 474 3.34 40.44 -86.65
CA LEU A 474 3.92 40.04 -87.91
C LEU A 474 2.89 40.00 -89.03
N VAL A 475 1.69 39.43 -88.78
CA VAL A 475 0.62 39.37 -89.78
C VAL A 475 0.09 40.77 -90.15
N VAL A 476 -0.13 41.64 -89.20
CA VAL A 476 -0.50 43.03 -89.40
C VAL A 476 0.56 43.81 -90.08
N GLY A 477 1.83 43.63 -89.70
CA GLY A 477 2.98 44.28 -90.37
C GLY A 477 3.18 43.87 -91.83
N LEU A 478 3.03 42.58 -92.13
CA LEU A 478 3.07 42.07 -93.50
C LEU A 478 1.84 42.50 -94.31
N GLY A 479 0.66 42.59 -93.71
CA GLY A 479 -0.55 43.14 -94.31
C GLY A 479 -0.39 44.61 -94.74
N PHE A 480 0.20 45.43 -93.87
CA PHE A 480 0.51 46.84 -94.19
C PHE A 480 1.54 47.00 -95.31
N ILE A 481 2.56 46.14 -95.38
CA ILE A 481 3.56 46.15 -96.48
C ILE A 481 2.94 45.71 -97.81
N ALA A 482 2.10 44.70 -97.83
CA ALA A 482 1.38 44.25 -99.00
C ALA A 482 0.43 45.33 -99.52
N LYS A 483 -0.31 46.03 -98.66
CA LYS A 483 -1.25 47.11 -99.02
C LYS A 483 -0.46 48.31 -99.63
N ARG A 484 0.73 48.62 -99.17
CA ARG A 484 1.57 49.67 -99.71
C ARG A 484 2.17 49.32 -101.10
N ARG A 485 2.34 48.03 -101.43
CA ARG A 485 2.83 47.56 -102.78
C ARG A 485 1.73 47.46 -103.80
N SER A 486 0.50 47.36 -103.44
CA SER A 486 -0.67 47.35 -104.34
C SER A 486 -1.27 48.72 -104.61
N ALA A 487 -0.71 49.79 -104.01
CA ALA A 487 -1.10 51.19 -104.28
C ALA A 487 -0.07 52.03 -105.04
N LYS A 488 0.82 51.41 -105.84
CA LYS A 488 1.66 52.02 -106.82
C LYS A 488 1.30 51.52 -108.21
#